data_ab12ff040e5e58355d9c0b048f7abc12
#
_entry.id   ab12ff040e5e58355d9c0b048f7abc12
#
_cell.length_a   1.000
_cell.length_b   1.000
_cell.length_c   1.000
_cell.angle_alpha   90.00
_cell.angle_beta   90.00
_cell.angle_gamma   90.00
#
_symmetry.space_group_name_H-M   'P 1'
#
loop_
_entity.id
_entity.type
_entity.pdbx_description
1 polymer ?
#
loop_
_entity_poly.entity_id
_entity_poly.type
_entity_poly.pdbx_seq_one_letter_code
_entity_poly.pdbx_strand_id
1 'polypeptide(L)'
;MDKKDEIILQQLDVIRTMTQNNLNRMGSDFWGAPLTPDAPKSAVPKEVAPKANAPKSADGAKPNKPAASAGADEKKEEEAPLPPPEKIEDLKKELDTYIGLGEVKREVNNLINMATVFKRREETGLPNADISLHMVFTGNPGTGKTMIARLMARVYRSLGILSKGQLVEVDRSGLVAGYVGQTAIKTSKVIEKALGGVLFIDEAYALNGKGDNDFGQEAIDTLLKAMEDHRDDLVVIVAGYDGLMEKFIHSNPGLESRFNRYLHFDDYTLDEMLEIFKMQCRKSQYTLSPDAEQDVKDFIYDENADGLTFGNARGVRNLFEQILTAQANRLAKMESFTKDDLMTLTRDDVLHARGMEDNTTVAELEAKAAEKKDE
;
A
#
# COMPACT_ATOMS: atom_id res chain seq x y z
N MET A 1 -25.68 -22.70 -30.31
CA MET A 1 -24.49 -21.83 -30.26
C MET A 1 -23.65 -22.15 -31.45
N ASP A 2 -23.37 -21.17 -32.26
CA ASP A 2 -22.60 -21.34 -33.49
C ASP A 2 -21.11 -21.50 -33.13
N LYS A 3 -20.34 -22.28 -33.91
CA LYS A 3 -18.90 -22.45 -33.68
C LYS A 3 -18.14 -21.14 -33.55
N LYS A 4 -18.65 -20.06 -34.15
CA LYS A 4 -18.16 -18.71 -34.01
C LYS A 4 -18.35 -18.15 -32.58
N ASP A 5 -19.48 -18.39 -31.96
CA ASP A 5 -19.79 -17.93 -30.60
C ASP A 5 -18.88 -18.60 -29.56
N GLU A 6 -18.54 -19.88 -29.80
CA GLU A 6 -17.66 -20.64 -28.92
C GLU A 6 -16.20 -20.17 -29.00
N ILE A 7 -15.73 -19.77 -30.19
CA ILE A 7 -14.40 -19.19 -30.41
C ILE A 7 -14.32 -17.79 -29.76
N ILE A 8 -15.37 -16.97 -29.90
CA ILE A 8 -15.45 -15.64 -29.31
C ILE A 8 -15.44 -15.75 -27.78
N LEU A 9 -16.18 -16.68 -27.20
CA LEU A 9 -16.17 -16.92 -25.74
C LEU A 9 -14.81 -17.40 -25.24
N GLN A 10 -14.12 -18.28 -25.95
CA GLN A 10 -12.77 -18.71 -25.62
C GLN A 10 -11.74 -17.54 -25.71
N GLN A 11 -11.86 -16.69 -26.72
CA GLN A 11 -10.99 -15.51 -26.85
C GLN A 11 -11.27 -14.49 -25.77
N LEU A 12 -12.53 -14.25 -25.41
CA LEU A 12 -12.90 -13.38 -24.28
C LEU A 12 -12.38 -13.90 -22.95
N ASP A 13 -12.43 -15.21 -22.71
CA ASP A 13 -11.87 -15.82 -21.51
C ASP A 13 -10.34 -15.70 -21.45
N VAL A 14 -9.66 -15.83 -22.59
CA VAL A 14 -8.20 -15.63 -22.67
C VAL A 14 -7.84 -14.17 -22.42
N ILE A 15 -8.54 -13.23 -23.05
CA ILE A 15 -8.32 -11.78 -22.84
C ILE A 15 -8.63 -11.42 -21.39
N ARG A 16 -9.74 -11.88 -20.83
CA ARG A 16 -10.12 -11.65 -19.43
C ARG A 16 -9.09 -12.24 -18.47
N THR A 17 -8.60 -13.45 -18.73
CA THR A 17 -7.58 -14.13 -17.91
C THR A 17 -6.23 -13.42 -18.02
N MET A 18 -5.84 -12.96 -19.23
CA MET A 18 -4.61 -12.17 -19.41
C MET A 18 -4.70 -10.82 -18.74
N THR A 19 -5.84 -10.13 -18.85
CA THR A 19 -6.09 -8.85 -18.17
C THR A 19 -6.09 -9.03 -16.66
N GLN A 20 -6.77 -10.05 -16.15
CA GLN A 20 -6.82 -10.37 -14.72
C GLN A 20 -5.44 -10.78 -14.17
N ASN A 21 -4.66 -11.56 -14.92
CA ASN A 21 -3.30 -11.94 -14.55
C ASN A 21 -2.33 -10.75 -14.60
N ASN A 22 -2.48 -9.86 -15.59
CA ASN A 22 -1.71 -8.62 -15.65
C ASN A 22 -2.09 -7.68 -14.50
N LEU A 23 -3.38 -7.54 -14.19
CA LEU A 23 -3.87 -6.74 -13.06
C LEU A 23 -3.38 -7.29 -11.71
N ASN A 24 -3.44 -8.63 -11.52
CA ASN A 24 -2.93 -9.27 -10.31
C ASN A 24 -1.39 -9.13 -10.19
N ARG A 25 -0.67 -9.23 -11.30
CA ARG A 25 0.78 -9.01 -11.37
C ARG A 25 1.13 -7.55 -11.07
N MET A 26 0.39 -6.60 -11.66
CA MET A 26 0.56 -5.18 -11.38
C MET A 26 0.23 -4.82 -9.92
N GLY A 27 -0.75 -5.49 -9.32
CA GLY A 27 -1.14 -5.30 -7.92
C GLY A 27 -0.02 -5.62 -6.93
N SER A 28 0.79 -6.67 -7.23
CA SER A 28 1.92 -7.08 -6.40
C SER A 28 3.22 -6.36 -6.73
N ASP A 29 3.47 -6.08 -8.03
CA ASP A 29 4.76 -5.56 -8.50
C ASP A 29 4.86 -4.03 -8.43
N PHE A 30 3.73 -3.32 -8.45
CA PHE A 30 3.73 -1.86 -8.32
C PHE A 30 4.19 -1.41 -6.92
N TRP A 31 3.97 -2.25 -5.91
CA TRP A 31 4.35 -2.01 -4.52
C TRP A 31 5.37 -3.03 -3.97
N GLY A 32 5.98 -3.87 -4.80
CA GLY A 32 7.17 -4.67 -4.47
C GLY A 32 6.97 -5.79 -3.45
N ALA A 33 5.83 -6.52 -3.45
CA ALA A 33 5.69 -7.73 -2.64
C ALA A 33 6.11 -8.98 -3.44
N PRO A 34 6.93 -9.89 -2.90
CA PRO A 34 7.28 -11.14 -3.57
C PRO A 34 6.11 -12.12 -3.57
N LEU A 35 5.86 -12.74 -4.72
CA LEU A 35 4.90 -13.83 -4.89
C LEU A 35 5.42 -15.08 -4.17
N THR A 36 4.64 -15.61 -3.22
CA THR A 36 4.82 -16.98 -2.75
C THR A 36 3.90 -17.92 -3.56
N PRO A 37 4.41 -19.01 -4.13
CA PRO A 37 3.59 -20.01 -4.79
C PRO A 37 3.02 -21.01 -3.78
N ASP A 38 1.78 -21.41 -4.04
CA ASP A 38 1.08 -22.61 -3.56
C ASP A 38 0.64 -22.74 -2.09
N ALA A 39 -0.67 -22.60 -1.91
CA ALA A 39 -1.38 -23.33 -0.85
C ALA A 39 -2.60 -24.09 -1.46
N PRO A 40 -2.82 -25.36 -1.08
CA PRO A 40 -3.82 -26.22 -1.72
C PRO A 40 -5.25 -25.92 -1.25
N LYS A 41 -6.19 -26.07 -2.17
CA LYS A 41 -7.63 -26.00 -1.96
C LYS A 41 -8.07 -27.10 -0.99
N SER A 42 -8.70 -26.76 0.12
CA SER A 42 -9.48 -27.72 0.91
C SER A 42 -10.93 -27.30 1.05
N ALA A 43 -11.77 -28.31 1.00
CA ALA A 43 -13.18 -28.35 0.77
C ALA A 43 -14.06 -27.66 1.83
N VAL A 44 -15.22 -27.19 1.34
CA VAL A 44 -16.35 -26.64 2.11
C VAL A 44 -17.07 -27.79 2.87
N PRO A 45 -17.42 -27.63 4.13
CA PRO A 45 -18.45 -28.46 4.77
C PRO A 45 -19.79 -27.71 4.87
N LYS A 46 -20.84 -28.49 4.64
CA LYS A 46 -22.26 -28.11 4.61
C LYS A 46 -22.79 -27.73 6.01
N GLU A 47 -23.72 -26.79 5.99
CA GLU A 47 -24.64 -26.41 7.05
C GLU A 47 -25.39 -27.61 7.69
N VAL A 48 -25.52 -27.58 9.00
CA VAL A 48 -26.67 -28.18 9.72
C VAL A 48 -27.02 -27.27 10.90
N ALA A 49 -28.25 -26.82 10.96
CA ALA A 49 -28.84 -25.96 11.98
C ALA A 49 -29.45 -26.74 13.17
N PRO A 50 -29.97 -26.05 14.22
CA PRO A 50 -29.80 -26.45 15.60
C PRO A 50 -31.00 -27.18 16.22
N LYS A 51 -30.79 -27.87 17.36
CA LYS A 51 -31.88 -28.20 18.30
C LYS A 51 -31.48 -27.90 19.74
N ALA A 52 -32.32 -27.12 20.37
CA ALA A 52 -32.34 -26.78 21.79
C ALA A 52 -32.71 -27.99 22.67
N ASN A 53 -32.13 -28.02 23.88
CA ASN A 53 -32.86 -28.28 25.13
C ASN A 53 -31.93 -28.20 26.34
N ALA A 54 -32.31 -27.39 27.31
CA ALA A 54 -31.87 -27.39 28.70
C ALA A 54 -32.94 -28.16 29.55
N PRO A 55 -32.84 -28.30 30.89
CA PRO A 55 -31.74 -28.35 31.84
C PRO A 55 -31.83 -29.56 32.81
N LYS A 56 -30.87 -29.77 33.71
CA LYS A 56 -31.06 -30.04 35.16
C LYS A 56 -29.76 -30.33 35.90
N SER A 57 -29.61 -29.56 36.94
CA SER A 57 -28.96 -29.66 38.24
C SER A 57 -28.45 -31.02 38.78
N ALA A 58 -27.29 -31.01 39.41
CA ALA A 58 -27.03 -31.18 40.85
C ALA A 58 -25.69 -31.87 41.14
N ASP A 59 -24.93 -31.20 41.98
CA ASP A 59 -24.23 -31.69 43.21
C ASP A 59 -22.97 -32.57 43.12
N GLY A 60 -21.93 -32.13 43.85
CA GLY A 60 -21.10 -33.03 44.61
C GLY A 60 -19.58 -32.97 44.44
N ALA A 61 -18.93 -32.07 45.19
CA ALA A 61 -17.72 -32.33 46.00
C ALA A 61 -16.34 -32.70 45.40
N LYS A 62 -15.45 -31.72 45.61
CA LYS A 62 -14.04 -31.74 46.13
C LYS A 62 -12.86 -32.24 45.25
N PRO A 63 -11.69 -31.76 45.59
CA PRO A 63 -10.65 -31.36 44.61
C PRO A 63 -9.50 -32.37 44.49
N ASN A 64 -8.86 -32.41 43.35
CA ASN A 64 -7.56 -33.06 43.23
C ASN A 64 -6.55 -32.15 42.49
N LYS A 65 -5.34 -32.16 43.00
CA LYS A 65 -4.16 -31.39 42.72
C LYS A 65 -3.61 -31.60 41.28
N PRO A 66 -2.80 -30.72 40.76
CA PRO A 66 -2.49 -30.59 39.34
C PRO A 66 -1.45 -31.60 38.86
N ALA A 67 -1.73 -32.23 37.75
CA ALA A 67 -0.72 -32.91 36.95
C ALA A 67 -0.13 -31.92 35.94
N ALA A 68 1.18 -31.89 35.87
CA ALA A 68 1.96 -31.08 34.94
C ALA A 68 1.56 -31.37 33.48
N SER A 69 1.09 -30.38 32.78
CA SER A 69 0.95 -30.45 31.33
C SER A 69 2.28 -30.13 30.69
N ALA A 70 2.75 -31.06 29.89
CA ALA A 70 3.90 -30.97 29.04
C ALA A 70 3.81 -29.73 28.15
N GLY A 71 4.93 -28.97 28.08
CA GLY A 71 5.10 -27.86 27.17
C GLY A 71 4.92 -28.34 25.74
N ALA A 72 4.05 -27.66 25.02
CA ALA A 72 4.09 -27.69 23.58
C ALA A 72 5.32 -26.89 23.15
N ASP A 73 6.35 -27.58 22.68
CA ASP A 73 7.45 -26.98 21.94
C ASP A 73 6.85 -26.32 20.70
N GLU A 74 6.65 -25.00 20.73
CA GLU A 74 6.57 -24.20 19.53
C GLU A 74 7.92 -24.35 18.82
N LYS A 75 7.95 -25.16 17.77
CA LYS A 75 9.06 -25.19 16.82
C LYS A 75 9.27 -23.77 16.32
N LYS A 76 10.34 -23.11 16.77
CA LYS A 76 10.91 -21.97 16.06
C LYS A 76 11.21 -22.49 14.66
N GLU A 77 10.43 -22.05 13.67
CA GLU A 77 10.84 -22.15 12.27
C GLU A 77 12.19 -21.43 12.19
N GLU A 78 13.24 -22.14 11.78
CA GLU A 78 14.53 -21.54 11.45
C GLU A 78 14.26 -20.59 10.29
N GLU A 79 14.25 -19.28 10.58
CA GLU A 79 14.17 -18.25 9.53
C GLU A 79 15.31 -18.47 8.55
N ALA A 80 14.99 -18.67 7.27
CA ALA A 80 15.98 -18.77 6.21
C ALA A 80 16.93 -17.55 6.27
N PRO A 81 18.24 -17.73 6.00
CA PRO A 81 19.19 -16.63 6.07
C PRO A 81 18.75 -15.50 5.14
N LEU A 82 18.63 -14.30 5.71
CA LEU A 82 18.24 -13.11 4.98
C LEU A 82 19.23 -12.83 3.84
N PRO A 83 18.77 -12.44 2.65
CA PRO A 83 19.67 -12.05 1.57
C PRO A 83 20.58 -10.90 2.03
N PRO A 84 21.79 -10.75 1.44
CA PRO A 84 22.70 -9.66 1.82
C PRO A 84 22.02 -8.29 1.61
N PRO A 85 22.37 -7.27 2.44
CA PRO A 85 21.82 -5.93 2.27
C PRO A 85 22.20 -5.35 0.90
N GLU A 86 21.28 -4.59 0.32
CA GLU A 86 21.46 -3.92 -0.96
C GLU A 86 22.49 -2.78 -0.85
N LYS A 87 23.08 -2.39 -1.99
CA LYS A 87 23.99 -1.26 -2.01
C LYS A 87 23.21 0.06 -1.93
N ILE A 88 23.69 0.99 -1.12
CA ILE A 88 23.07 2.32 -0.96
C ILE A 88 22.97 3.05 -2.29
N GLU A 89 23.95 2.92 -3.16
CA GLU A 89 23.99 3.55 -4.48
C GLU A 89 22.82 3.07 -5.38
N ASP A 90 22.46 1.80 -5.27
CA ASP A 90 21.36 1.24 -6.07
C ASP A 90 19.99 1.69 -5.51
N LEU A 91 19.87 1.77 -4.18
CA LEU A 91 18.67 2.33 -3.54
C LEU A 91 18.49 3.83 -3.85
N LYS A 92 19.57 4.60 -3.92
CA LYS A 92 19.52 6.01 -4.38
C LYS A 92 19.08 6.12 -5.82
N LYS A 93 19.61 5.28 -6.72
CA LYS A 93 19.15 5.24 -8.12
C LYS A 93 17.67 4.88 -8.22
N GLU A 94 17.18 3.90 -7.42
CA GLU A 94 15.78 3.57 -7.37
C GLU A 94 14.94 4.76 -6.93
N LEU A 95 15.34 5.46 -5.86
CA LEU A 95 14.68 6.69 -5.39
C LEU A 95 14.59 7.75 -6.49
N ASP A 96 15.67 7.91 -7.28
CA ASP A 96 15.70 8.89 -8.37
C ASP A 96 14.74 8.53 -9.52
N THR A 97 14.41 7.24 -9.71
CA THR A 97 13.45 6.80 -10.72
C THR A 97 12.00 7.14 -10.38
N TYR A 98 11.69 7.43 -9.13
CA TYR A 98 10.33 7.80 -8.72
C TYR A 98 9.96 9.16 -9.30
N ILE A 99 8.75 9.27 -9.82
CA ILE A 99 8.27 10.50 -10.43
C ILE A 99 7.92 11.50 -9.32
N GLY A 100 8.24 12.76 -9.50
CA GLY A 100 7.97 13.80 -8.50
C GLY A 100 8.74 13.60 -7.19
N LEU A 101 8.06 13.85 -6.06
CA LEU A 101 8.56 13.63 -4.70
C LEU A 101 9.86 14.41 -4.36
N GLY A 102 10.03 15.63 -4.90
CA GLY A 102 11.27 16.39 -4.79
C GLY A 102 11.72 16.63 -3.35
N GLU A 103 10.82 17.03 -2.45
CA GLU A 103 11.12 17.23 -1.03
C GLU A 103 11.43 15.92 -0.32
N VAL A 104 10.63 14.90 -0.56
CA VAL A 104 10.82 13.56 0.02
C VAL A 104 12.18 12.99 -0.39
N LYS A 105 12.56 13.07 -1.67
CA LYS A 105 13.87 12.64 -2.17
C LYS A 105 15.02 13.36 -1.45
N ARG A 106 14.89 14.67 -1.25
CA ARG A 106 15.89 15.47 -0.54
C ARG A 106 16.03 15.00 0.92
N GLU A 107 14.92 14.81 1.62
CA GLU A 107 14.95 14.37 3.02
C GLU A 107 15.46 12.94 3.18
N VAL A 108 15.10 12.02 2.29
CA VAL A 108 15.64 10.65 2.28
C VAL A 108 17.15 10.67 2.06
N ASN A 109 17.65 11.49 1.13
CA ASN A 109 19.09 11.65 0.91
C ASN A 109 19.80 12.26 2.13
N ASN A 110 19.20 13.24 2.81
CA ASN A 110 19.73 13.80 4.05
C ASN A 110 19.87 12.74 5.14
N LEU A 111 18.85 11.88 5.30
CA LEU A 111 18.86 10.76 6.25
C LEU A 111 19.96 9.74 5.91
N ILE A 112 20.13 9.39 4.64
CA ILE A 112 21.19 8.49 4.19
C ILE A 112 22.58 9.10 4.52
N ASN A 113 22.77 10.37 4.22
CA ASN A 113 24.03 11.05 4.47
C ASN A 113 24.34 11.10 5.98
N MET A 114 23.36 11.44 6.79
CA MET A 114 23.48 11.47 8.25
C MET A 114 23.85 10.10 8.81
N ALA A 115 23.12 9.06 8.43
CA ALA A 115 23.37 7.70 8.88
C ALA A 115 24.74 7.17 8.42
N THR A 116 25.18 7.54 7.21
CA THR A 116 26.53 7.21 6.71
C THR A 116 27.62 7.85 7.59
N VAL A 117 27.42 9.11 7.97
CA VAL A 117 28.37 9.82 8.88
C VAL A 117 28.36 9.18 10.27
N PHE A 118 27.21 8.82 10.80
CA PHE A 118 27.09 8.18 12.11
C PHE A 118 27.80 6.84 12.17
N LYS A 119 27.60 6.01 11.15
CA LYS A 119 28.33 4.74 11.01
C LYS A 119 29.85 4.97 11.01
N ARG A 120 30.32 5.96 10.29
CA ARG A 120 31.74 6.30 10.24
C ARG A 120 32.31 6.81 11.57
N ARG A 121 31.49 7.56 12.33
CA ARG A 121 31.84 7.99 13.69
C ARG A 121 32.01 6.80 14.63
N GLU A 122 31.07 5.84 14.56
CA GLU A 122 31.10 4.60 15.33
C GLU A 122 32.36 3.76 15.01
N GLU A 123 32.64 3.56 13.70
CA GLU A 123 33.85 2.87 13.24
C GLU A 123 35.16 3.53 13.73
N THR A 124 35.14 4.84 14.01
CA THR A 124 36.28 5.60 14.54
C THR A 124 36.26 5.73 16.06
N GLY A 125 35.31 5.10 16.75
CA GLY A 125 35.19 5.12 18.21
C GLY A 125 34.63 6.44 18.76
N LEU A 126 33.99 7.28 17.93
CA LEU A 126 33.35 8.52 18.36
C LEU A 126 31.88 8.27 18.74
N PRO A 127 31.39 8.85 19.84
CA PRO A 127 29.99 8.71 20.22
C PRO A 127 29.08 9.41 19.21
N ASN A 128 27.93 8.79 18.90
CA ASN A 128 26.87 9.39 18.13
C ASN A 128 25.87 10.12 19.05
N ALA A 129 25.18 11.12 18.49
CA ALA A 129 24.04 11.73 19.14
C ALA A 129 22.83 10.77 19.10
N ASP A 130 22.06 10.77 20.17
CA ASP A 130 20.83 9.99 20.25
C ASP A 130 19.76 10.65 19.36
N ILE A 131 19.37 9.99 18.25
CA ILE A 131 18.45 10.55 17.26
C ILE A 131 17.30 9.59 17.06
N SER A 132 16.08 10.09 17.23
CA SER A 132 14.88 9.34 16.84
C SER A 132 14.80 9.24 15.33
N LEU A 133 14.58 8.00 14.83
CA LEU A 133 14.37 7.70 13.42
C LEU A 133 12.89 7.47 13.09
N HIS A 134 12.00 7.60 14.09
CA HIS A 134 10.57 7.52 13.88
C HIS A 134 10.07 8.73 13.08
N MET A 135 9.08 8.52 12.20
CA MET A 135 8.65 9.54 11.25
C MET A 135 7.13 9.64 11.16
N VAL A 136 6.69 10.83 10.80
CA VAL A 136 5.32 11.13 10.40
C VAL A 136 5.30 11.39 8.90
N PHE A 137 4.51 10.63 8.17
CA PHE A 137 4.25 10.83 6.74
C PHE A 137 2.88 11.45 6.56
N THR A 138 2.83 12.64 5.98
CA THR A 138 1.57 13.35 5.74
C THR A 138 1.33 13.56 4.25
N GLY A 139 0.08 13.73 3.86
CA GLY A 139 -0.35 13.97 2.48
C GLY A 139 -1.52 13.11 2.05
N ASN A 140 -2.05 13.40 0.87
CA ASN A 140 -3.23 12.75 0.30
C ASN A 140 -2.99 11.29 -0.10
N PRO A 141 -4.04 10.47 -0.31
CA PRO A 141 -3.91 9.10 -0.78
C PRO A 141 -3.22 9.02 -2.14
N GLY A 142 -2.45 7.94 -2.36
CA GLY A 142 -1.81 7.68 -3.64
C GLY A 142 -0.57 8.54 -3.93
N THR A 143 -0.05 9.32 -2.97
CA THR A 143 1.16 10.14 -3.11
C THR A 143 2.47 9.37 -2.90
N GLY A 144 2.43 8.07 -2.57
CA GLY A 144 3.62 7.22 -2.48
C GLY A 144 4.15 6.97 -1.07
N LYS A 145 3.42 7.32 0.00
CA LYS A 145 3.85 7.14 1.40
C LYS A 145 4.35 5.73 1.72
N THR A 146 3.55 4.71 1.45
CA THR A 146 3.93 3.29 1.69
C THR A 146 5.15 2.86 0.85
N MET A 147 5.24 3.35 -0.39
CA MET A 147 6.37 3.06 -1.28
C MET A 147 7.69 3.59 -0.69
N ILE A 148 7.70 4.82 -0.22
CA ILE A 148 8.86 5.42 0.43
C ILE A 148 9.17 4.73 1.77
N ALA A 149 8.18 4.37 2.57
CA ALA A 149 8.40 3.61 3.81
C ALA A 149 9.11 2.27 3.53
N ARG A 150 8.74 1.59 2.45
CA ARG A 150 9.39 0.33 2.01
C ARG A 150 10.83 0.56 1.56
N LEU A 151 11.08 1.62 0.82
CA LEU A 151 12.44 2.00 0.44
C LEU A 151 13.28 2.33 1.69
N MET A 152 12.72 3.10 2.64
CA MET A 152 13.40 3.46 3.88
C MET A 152 13.79 2.25 4.73
N ALA A 153 12.94 1.23 4.81
CA ALA A 153 13.26 -0.01 5.51
C ALA A 153 14.51 -0.70 4.92
N ARG A 154 14.61 -0.76 3.58
CA ARG A 154 15.77 -1.29 2.87
C ARG A 154 17.02 -0.43 3.03
N VAL A 155 16.85 0.89 3.01
CA VAL A 155 17.93 1.87 3.27
C VAL A 155 18.50 1.69 4.67
N TYR A 156 17.66 1.64 5.70
CA TYR A 156 18.11 1.47 7.08
C TYR A 156 18.85 0.14 7.29
N ARG A 157 18.39 -0.93 6.64
CA ARG A 157 19.11 -2.20 6.64
C ARG A 157 20.47 -2.09 5.96
N SER A 158 20.53 -1.45 4.80
CA SER A 158 21.77 -1.26 4.04
C SER A 158 22.81 -0.44 4.84
N LEU A 159 22.35 0.49 5.65
CA LEU A 159 23.19 1.29 6.55
C LEU A 159 23.56 0.56 7.85
N GLY A 160 22.95 -0.61 8.12
CA GLY A 160 23.17 -1.39 9.34
C GLY A 160 22.45 -0.82 10.57
N ILE A 161 21.46 0.05 10.36
CA ILE A 161 20.61 0.61 11.43
C ILE A 161 19.57 -0.42 11.87
N LEU A 162 18.98 -1.15 10.90
CA LEU A 162 18.00 -2.19 11.14
C LEU A 162 18.59 -3.55 10.74
N SER A 163 18.36 -4.56 11.57
CA SER A 163 18.92 -5.90 11.37
C SER A 163 18.30 -6.66 10.21
N LYS A 164 16.99 -6.51 9.96
CA LYS A 164 16.26 -7.27 8.93
C LYS A 164 15.77 -6.38 7.78
N GLY A 165 15.28 -5.16 8.07
CA GLY A 165 14.82 -4.20 7.07
C GLY A 165 13.51 -4.55 6.38
N GLN A 166 12.67 -5.40 7.00
CA GLN A 166 11.30 -5.65 6.52
C GLN A 166 10.38 -4.46 6.83
N LEU A 167 9.32 -4.32 6.03
CA LEU A 167 8.21 -3.43 6.32
C LEU A 167 7.01 -4.25 6.80
N VAL A 168 6.50 -3.93 7.99
CA VAL A 168 5.22 -4.43 8.49
C VAL A 168 4.20 -3.31 8.38
N GLU A 169 3.24 -3.47 7.48
CA GLU A 169 2.20 -2.49 7.19
C GLU A 169 0.91 -2.88 7.89
N VAL A 170 0.34 -1.95 8.65
CA VAL A 170 -0.90 -2.14 9.39
C VAL A 170 -1.72 -0.86 9.42
N ASP A 171 -3.01 -1.02 9.67
CA ASP A 171 -3.95 0.04 10.01
C ASP A 171 -4.47 -0.14 11.46
N ARG A 172 -5.44 0.69 11.86
CA ARG A 172 -6.10 0.53 13.16
C ARG A 172 -6.62 -0.89 13.38
N SER A 173 -7.21 -1.50 12.36
CA SER A 173 -7.83 -2.83 12.48
C SER A 173 -6.80 -3.92 12.79
N GLY A 174 -5.57 -3.75 12.33
CA GLY A 174 -4.43 -4.62 12.63
C GLY A 174 -3.91 -4.53 14.07
N LEU A 175 -4.12 -3.39 14.74
CA LEU A 175 -3.60 -3.12 16.09
C LEU A 175 -4.67 -3.28 17.18
N VAL A 176 -5.85 -2.72 16.97
CA VAL A 176 -6.92 -2.66 17.98
C VAL A 176 -7.76 -3.93 17.96
N ALA A 177 -8.09 -4.46 19.14
CA ALA A 177 -9.01 -5.58 19.32
C ALA A 177 -10.38 -5.11 19.80
N GLY A 178 -11.38 -6.00 19.73
CA GLY A 178 -12.75 -5.69 20.10
C GLY A 178 -13.07 -5.88 21.60
N TYR A 179 -12.11 -6.35 22.41
CA TYR A 179 -12.34 -6.68 23.83
C TYR A 179 -11.23 -6.13 24.71
N VAL A 180 -11.57 -5.79 25.95
CA VAL A 180 -10.66 -5.29 26.98
C VAL A 180 -9.43 -6.20 27.15
N GLY A 181 -8.23 -5.63 27.21
CA GLY A 181 -6.97 -6.33 27.46
C GLY A 181 -6.42 -7.14 26.28
N GLN A 182 -7.10 -7.17 25.14
CA GLN A 182 -6.62 -7.88 23.94
C GLN A 182 -5.84 -6.97 22.98
N THR A 183 -6.02 -5.66 23.04
CA THR A 183 -5.36 -4.70 22.16
C THR A 183 -3.86 -4.68 22.41
N ALA A 184 -3.40 -4.62 23.65
CA ALA A 184 -1.96 -4.65 23.95
C ALA A 184 -1.30 -5.94 23.46
N ILE A 185 -1.96 -7.11 23.62
CA ILE A 185 -1.45 -8.40 23.12
C ILE A 185 -1.37 -8.41 21.60
N LYS A 186 -2.40 -7.90 20.92
CA LYS A 186 -2.46 -7.84 19.46
C LYS A 186 -1.39 -6.88 18.90
N THR A 187 -1.27 -5.70 19.49
CA THR A 187 -0.26 -4.69 19.13
C THR A 187 1.14 -5.24 19.36
N SER A 188 1.42 -5.89 20.50
CA SER A 188 2.72 -6.50 20.79
C SER A 188 3.12 -7.55 19.75
N LYS A 189 2.20 -8.40 19.30
CA LYS A 189 2.46 -9.39 18.24
C LYS A 189 2.80 -8.75 16.90
N VAL A 190 2.22 -7.59 16.58
CA VAL A 190 2.55 -6.82 15.37
C VAL A 190 3.93 -6.21 15.51
N ILE A 191 4.24 -5.63 16.67
CA ILE A 191 5.56 -5.09 16.99
C ILE A 191 6.65 -6.16 16.89
N GLU A 192 6.43 -7.35 17.46
CA GLU A 192 7.37 -8.49 17.37
C GLU A 192 7.70 -8.84 15.91
N LYS A 193 6.71 -8.81 15.01
CA LYS A 193 6.92 -9.03 13.58
C LYS A 193 7.71 -7.89 12.92
N ALA A 194 7.65 -6.69 13.46
CA ALA A 194 8.31 -5.51 12.93
C ALA A 194 9.74 -5.34 13.49
N LEU A 195 10.12 -6.07 14.55
CA LEU A 195 11.48 -5.99 15.12
C LEU A 195 12.54 -6.34 14.07
N GLY A 196 13.55 -5.52 14.00
CA GLY A 196 14.56 -5.56 12.94
C GLY A 196 14.19 -4.78 11.70
N GLY A 197 13.02 -4.13 11.66
CA GLY A 197 12.47 -3.45 10.49
C GLY A 197 11.67 -2.21 10.81
N VAL A 198 10.79 -1.88 9.88
CA VAL A 198 9.89 -0.72 9.96
C VAL A 198 8.46 -1.18 10.21
N LEU A 199 7.83 -0.63 11.24
CA LEU A 199 6.39 -0.69 11.45
C LEU A 199 5.75 0.55 10.81
N PHE A 200 4.98 0.34 9.76
CA PHE A 200 4.23 1.39 9.06
C PHE A 200 2.76 1.31 9.45
N ILE A 201 2.24 2.38 10.04
CA ILE A 201 0.85 2.48 10.48
C ILE A 201 0.13 3.48 9.58
N ASP A 202 -0.71 2.97 8.69
CA ASP A 202 -1.51 3.83 7.82
C ASP A 202 -2.75 4.35 8.55
N GLU A 203 -3.17 5.57 8.21
CA GLU A 203 -4.29 6.26 8.87
C GLU A 203 -4.20 6.23 10.40
N ALA A 204 -2.98 6.45 10.94
CA ALA A 204 -2.69 6.31 12.36
C ALA A 204 -3.57 7.18 13.27
N TYR A 205 -4.08 8.29 12.76
CA TYR A 205 -5.05 9.14 13.47
C TYR A 205 -6.33 8.39 13.87
N ALA A 206 -6.65 7.29 13.18
CA ALA A 206 -7.78 6.45 13.55
C ALA A 206 -7.59 5.75 14.91
N LEU A 207 -6.36 5.65 15.45
CA LEU A 207 -6.09 5.14 16.79
C LEU A 207 -6.59 6.09 17.88
N ASN A 208 -6.76 7.38 17.59
CA ASN A 208 -7.28 8.38 18.54
C ASN A 208 -8.81 8.48 18.42
N GLY A 209 -9.52 7.40 18.71
CA GLY A 209 -10.99 7.37 18.71
C GLY A 209 -11.57 8.07 19.95
N LYS A 210 -12.81 8.51 19.84
CA LYS A 210 -13.51 9.34 20.85
C LYS A 210 -14.58 8.58 21.66
N GLY A 211 -14.59 7.26 21.67
CA GLY A 211 -15.61 6.46 22.38
C GLY A 211 -15.15 5.93 23.72
N ASP A 212 -16.02 5.82 24.71
CA ASP A 212 -15.72 5.24 26.04
C ASP A 212 -15.25 3.77 25.99
N ASN A 213 -15.42 3.10 24.86
CA ASN A 213 -14.94 1.73 24.58
C ASN A 213 -13.86 1.70 23.49
N ASP A 214 -13.11 2.79 23.31
CA ASP A 214 -12.06 2.86 22.30
C ASP A 214 -10.72 2.38 22.89
N PHE A 215 -10.28 1.23 22.44
CA PHE A 215 -9.01 0.64 22.86
C PHE A 215 -7.80 1.14 22.07
N GLY A 216 -7.94 2.20 21.27
CA GLY A 216 -6.83 2.78 20.50
C GLY A 216 -5.75 3.36 21.39
N GLN A 217 -6.10 3.94 22.54
CA GLN A 217 -5.11 4.44 23.51
C GLN A 217 -4.21 3.31 24.05
N GLU A 218 -4.76 2.12 24.30
CA GLU A 218 -3.97 0.94 24.73
C GLU A 218 -2.94 0.53 23.66
N ALA A 219 -3.31 0.66 22.38
CA ALA A 219 -2.37 0.43 21.27
C ALA A 219 -1.27 1.49 21.24
N ILE A 220 -1.63 2.79 21.40
CA ILE A 220 -0.66 3.90 21.45
C ILE A 220 0.33 3.70 22.59
N ASP A 221 -0.14 3.38 23.79
CA ASP A 221 0.72 3.20 24.97
C ASP A 221 1.67 2.00 24.77
N THR A 222 1.18 0.92 24.15
CA THR A 222 2.01 -0.25 23.81
C THR A 222 3.08 0.11 22.78
N LEU A 223 2.73 0.91 21.76
CA LEU A 223 3.66 1.40 20.74
C LEU A 223 4.73 2.29 21.33
N LEU A 224 4.34 3.27 22.16
CA LEU A 224 5.28 4.20 22.82
C LEU A 224 6.30 3.47 23.68
N LYS A 225 5.87 2.43 24.39
CA LYS A 225 6.77 1.59 25.17
C LYS A 225 7.74 0.83 24.27
N ALA A 226 7.25 0.22 23.20
CA ALA A 226 8.10 -0.52 22.26
C ALA A 226 9.11 0.35 21.52
N MET A 227 8.75 1.59 21.18
CA MET A 227 9.64 2.57 20.57
C MET A 227 10.83 2.94 21.50
N GLU A 228 10.64 2.87 22.82
CA GLU A 228 11.70 3.06 23.81
C GLU A 228 12.53 1.79 24.01
N ASP A 229 11.84 0.66 24.23
CA ASP A 229 12.48 -0.62 24.55
C ASP A 229 13.30 -1.18 23.38
N HIS A 230 12.95 -0.86 22.13
CA HIS A 230 13.56 -1.38 20.90
C HIS A 230 14.07 -0.27 19.96
N ARG A 231 14.43 0.89 20.51
CA ARG A 231 14.84 2.06 19.70
C ARG A 231 16.00 1.80 18.74
N ASP A 232 16.84 0.80 19.04
CA ASP A 232 18.03 0.47 18.27
C ASP A 232 17.73 -0.46 17.08
N ASP A 233 16.55 -1.11 17.03
CA ASP A 233 16.21 -2.09 15.97
C ASP A 233 14.73 -2.05 15.57
N LEU A 234 14.03 -0.93 15.82
CA LEU A 234 12.66 -0.70 15.40
C LEU A 234 12.47 0.76 14.96
N VAL A 235 12.00 0.96 13.75
CA VAL A 235 11.53 2.27 13.29
C VAL A 235 10.02 2.24 13.12
N VAL A 236 9.32 3.22 13.68
CA VAL A 236 7.88 3.38 13.50
C VAL A 236 7.64 4.56 12.57
N ILE A 237 6.85 4.35 11.53
CA ILE A 237 6.39 5.38 10.61
C ILE A 237 4.87 5.42 10.70
N VAL A 238 4.32 6.57 11.07
CA VAL A 238 2.87 6.80 11.10
C VAL A 238 2.47 7.66 9.90
N ALA A 239 1.39 7.30 9.23
CA ALA A 239 0.96 7.98 8.02
C ALA A 239 -0.52 8.40 8.07
N GLY A 240 -0.87 9.47 7.34
CA GLY A 240 -2.23 9.93 7.20
C GLY A 240 -2.36 11.32 6.59
N TYR A 241 -3.56 11.91 6.69
CA TYR A 241 -3.84 13.26 6.21
C TYR A 241 -3.25 14.32 7.15
N ASP A 242 -2.74 15.43 6.60
CA ASP A 242 -2.01 16.47 7.35
C ASP A 242 -2.71 16.91 8.63
N GLY A 243 -3.86 17.52 8.53
CA GLY A 243 -4.57 18.07 9.70
C GLY A 243 -5.06 17.03 10.70
N LEU A 244 -5.23 15.77 10.29
CA LEU A 244 -5.58 14.65 11.17
C LEU A 244 -4.34 14.13 11.90
N MET A 245 -3.21 14.03 11.20
CA MET A 245 -1.94 13.60 11.80
C MET A 245 -1.40 14.61 12.79
N GLU A 246 -1.51 15.91 12.50
CA GLU A 246 -1.16 16.99 13.46
C GLU A 246 -1.93 16.82 14.78
N LYS A 247 -3.26 16.66 14.70
CA LYS A 247 -4.10 16.41 15.89
C LYS A 247 -3.73 15.12 16.61
N PHE A 248 -3.39 14.07 15.87
CA PHE A 248 -3.00 12.78 16.43
C PHE A 248 -1.70 12.87 17.21
N ILE A 249 -0.67 13.48 16.65
CA ILE A 249 0.63 13.61 17.32
C ILE A 249 0.51 14.49 18.58
N HIS A 250 -0.20 15.62 18.51
CA HIS A 250 -0.40 16.52 19.66
C HIS A 250 -1.39 16.00 20.70
N SER A 251 -2.09 14.90 20.43
CA SER A 251 -3.03 14.31 21.42
C SER A 251 -2.33 13.63 22.59
N ASN A 252 -1.05 13.28 22.45
CA ASN A 252 -0.28 12.56 23.47
C ASN A 252 1.16 13.06 23.50
N PRO A 253 1.64 13.60 24.65
CA PRO A 253 3.02 14.10 24.78
C PRO A 253 4.09 13.04 24.47
N GLY A 254 3.77 11.75 24.67
CA GLY A 254 4.67 10.64 24.33
C GLY A 254 4.85 10.48 22.81
N LEU A 255 3.79 10.72 22.02
CA LEU A 255 3.89 10.76 20.56
C LEU A 255 4.72 11.96 20.11
N GLU A 256 4.41 13.16 20.62
CA GLU A 256 5.09 14.40 20.26
C GLU A 256 6.61 14.35 20.52
N SER A 257 7.02 13.74 21.64
CA SER A 257 8.45 13.63 21.99
C SER A 257 9.22 12.63 21.10
N ARG A 258 8.58 11.62 20.52
CA ARG A 258 9.22 10.58 19.73
C ARG A 258 9.16 10.81 18.21
N PHE A 259 8.09 11.47 17.74
CA PHE A 259 7.89 11.80 16.34
C PHE A 259 8.32 13.23 16.04
N ASN A 260 9.59 13.43 15.77
CA ASN A 260 10.20 14.74 15.50
C ASN A 260 10.60 14.93 14.02
N ARG A 261 10.31 13.96 13.15
CA ARG A 261 10.60 14.00 11.73
C ARG A 261 9.32 13.89 10.93
N TYR A 262 9.09 14.88 10.08
CA TYR A 262 7.89 14.98 9.24
C TYR A 262 8.30 14.96 7.78
N LEU A 263 7.70 14.07 7.00
CA LEU A 263 7.78 14.06 5.55
C LEU A 263 6.41 14.36 4.98
N HIS A 264 6.31 15.47 4.26
CA HIS A 264 5.11 15.81 3.53
C HIS A 264 5.19 15.31 2.10
N PHE A 265 4.10 14.71 1.64
CA PHE A 265 3.95 14.16 0.30
C PHE A 265 2.94 15.03 -0.44
N ASP A 266 3.45 15.93 -1.27
CA ASP A 266 2.64 16.77 -2.14
C ASP A 266 1.83 15.93 -3.14
N ASP A 267 0.70 16.48 -3.59
CA ASP A 267 -0.03 15.92 -4.71
C ASP A 267 0.80 16.01 -5.99
N TYR A 268 0.66 15.01 -6.85
CA TYR A 268 1.31 15.03 -8.14
C TYR A 268 0.69 16.09 -9.06
N THR A 269 1.54 16.78 -9.80
CA THR A 269 1.10 17.64 -10.88
C THR A 269 0.50 16.82 -12.03
N LEU A 270 -0.27 17.45 -12.90
CA LEU A 270 -0.87 16.81 -14.06
C LEU A 270 0.19 16.14 -14.97
N ASP A 271 1.34 16.78 -15.15
CA ASP A 271 2.43 16.23 -15.97
C ASP A 271 3.08 15.02 -15.27
N GLU A 272 3.25 15.05 -13.96
CA GLU A 272 3.74 13.91 -13.18
C GLU A 272 2.75 12.74 -13.21
N MET A 273 1.45 13.00 -13.13
CA MET A 273 0.41 11.96 -13.25
C MET A 273 0.43 11.30 -14.64
N LEU A 274 0.61 12.09 -15.69
CA LEU A 274 0.79 11.56 -17.05
C LEU A 274 2.05 10.70 -17.17
N GLU A 275 3.17 11.12 -16.58
CA GLU A 275 4.39 10.31 -16.56
C GLU A 275 4.22 9.02 -15.74
N ILE A 276 3.46 9.05 -14.65
CA ILE A 276 3.07 7.84 -13.88
C ILE A 276 2.26 6.89 -14.78
N PHE A 277 1.31 7.40 -15.55
CA PHE A 277 0.54 6.61 -16.52
C PHE A 277 1.46 5.97 -17.56
N LYS A 278 2.34 6.74 -18.19
CA LYS A 278 3.33 6.23 -19.15
C LYS A 278 4.28 5.21 -18.53
N MET A 279 4.66 5.39 -17.28
CA MET A 279 5.47 4.41 -16.56
C MET A 279 4.72 3.08 -16.38
N GLN A 280 3.43 3.12 -16.07
CA GLN A 280 2.59 1.91 -15.99
C GLN A 280 2.48 1.21 -17.34
N CYS A 281 2.25 1.97 -18.43
CA CYS A 281 2.28 1.43 -19.78
C CYS A 281 3.59 0.68 -20.05
N ARG A 282 4.73 1.33 -19.81
CA ARG A 282 6.06 0.73 -20.04
C ARG A 282 6.27 -0.56 -19.22
N LYS A 283 5.91 -0.57 -17.93
CA LYS A 283 6.01 -1.75 -17.05
C LYS A 283 5.19 -2.93 -17.55
N SER A 284 4.03 -2.67 -18.12
CA SER A 284 3.10 -3.69 -18.60
C SER A 284 3.25 -3.96 -20.10
N GLN A 285 4.30 -3.39 -20.74
CA GLN A 285 4.58 -3.52 -22.17
C GLN A 285 3.45 -2.99 -23.08
N TYR A 286 2.71 -1.99 -22.60
CA TYR A 286 1.78 -1.22 -23.41
C TYR A 286 2.47 0.01 -24.01
N THR A 287 2.00 0.40 -25.18
CA THR A 287 2.39 1.61 -25.88
C THR A 287 1.18 2.50 -26.05
N LEU A 288 1.27 3.75 -25.65
CA LEU A 288 0.23 4.74 -25.88
C LEU A 288 0.42 5.32 -27.27
N SER A 289 -0.63 5.35 -28.10
CA SER A 289 -0.55 6.00 -29.40
C SER A 289 -0.34 7.52 -29.23
N PRO A 290 0.39 8.18 -30.15
CA PRO A 290 0.73 9.60 -29.99
C PRO A 290 -0.50 10.53 -29.88
N ASP A 291 -1.58 10.18 -30.55
CA ASP A 291 -2.85 10.90 -30.54
C ASP A 291 -3.67 10.68 -29.25
N ALA A 292 -3.45 9.56 -28.54
CA ALA A 292 -4.10 9.27 -27.27
C ALA A 292 -3.47 9.99 -26.06
N GLU A 293 -2.24 10.48 -26.17
CA GLU A 293 -1.53 11.07 -25.03
C GLU A 293 -2.23 12.32 -24.49
N GLN A 294 -2.71 13.18 -25.39
CA GLN A 294 -3.44 14.38 -25.00
C GLN A 294 -4.78 14.03 -24.36
N ASP A 295 -5.50 13.04 -24.91
CA ASP A 295 -6.79 12.62 -24.35
C ASP A 295 -6.64 11.98 -22.94
N VAL A 296 -5.55 11.25 -22.70
CA VAL A 296 -5.21 10.78 -21.34
C VAL A 296 -4.96 11.93 -20.39
N LYS A 297 -4.22 12.97 -20.84
CA LYS A 297 -3.94 14.16 -20.03
C LYS A 297 -5.22 14.91 -19.70
N ASP A 298 -6.09 15.08 -20.68
CA ASP A 298 -7.39 15.73 -20.49
C ASP A 298 -8.31 14.90 -19.58
N PHE A 299 -8.26 13.56 -19.69
CA PHE A 299 -9.01 12.70 -18.79
C PHE A 299 -8.53 12.83 -17.33
N ILE A 300 -7.22 12.82 -17.09
CA ILE A 300 -6.66 13.05 -15.76
C ILE A 300 -7.09 14.43 -15.24
N TYR A 301 -7.06 15.46 -16.09
CA TYR A 301 -7.43 16.83 -15.73
C TYR A 301 -8.91 16.89 -15.28
N ASP A 302 -9.83 16.31 -16.06
CA ASP A 302 -11.26 16.34 -15.78
C ASP A 302 -11.61 15.57 -14.50
N GLU A 303 -11.03 14.37 -14.33
CA GLU A 303 -11.25 13.55 -13.13
C GLU A 303 -10.61 14.14 -11.86
N ASN A 304 -9.57 14.96 -12.02
CA ASN A 304 -8.89 15.64 -10.92
C ASN A 304 -9.36 17.08 -10.70
N ALA A 305 -10.48 17.47 -11.30
CA ALA A 305 -10.95 18.85 -11.26
C ALA A 305 -11.20 19.40 -9.86
N ASP A 306 -11.56 18.55 -8.89
CA ASP A 306 -11.74 18.90 -7.48
C ASP A 306 -10.46 18.72 -6.63
N GLY A 307 -9.39 18.16 -7.18
CA GLY A 307 -8.09 17.92 -6.51
C GLY A 307 -8.12 16.89 -5.37
N LEU A 308 -9.28 16.35 -5.01
CA LEU A 308 -9.43 15.51 -3.81
C LEU A 308 -9.86 14.08 -4.13
N THR A 309 -10.74 13.89 -5.10
CA THR A 309 -11.40 12.60 -5.35
C THR A 309 -10.60 11.67 -6.24
N PHE A 310 -9.78 12.21 -7.14
CA PHE A 310 -8.98 11.40 -8.07
C PHE A 310 -7.99 10.49 -7.36
N GLY A 311 -7.31 10.97 -6.31
CA GLY A 311 -6.43 10.17 -5.46
C GLY A 311 -5.06 9.89 -6.07
N ASN A 312 -4.48 10.86 -6.81
CA ASN A 312 -3.09 10.83 -7.26
C ASN A 312 -2.75 9.57 -8.09
N ALA A 313 -1.62 8.90 -7.80
CA ALA A 313 -1.21 7.69 -8.52
C ALA A 313 -2.22 6.54 -8.43
N ARG A 314 -3.08 6.50 -7.40
CA ARG A 314 -4.18 5.54 -7.30
C ARG A 314 -5.23 5.82 -8.38
N GLY A 315 -5.59 7.10 -8.57
CA GLY A 315 -6.50 7.52 -9.65
C GLY A 315 -5.93 7.23 -11.02
N VAL A 316 -4.66 7.53 -11.25
CA VAL A 316 -3.96 7.19 -12.50
C VAL A 316 -4.01 5.68 -12.78
N ARG A 317 -3.86 4.86 -11.75
CA ARG A 317 -3.97 3.40 -11.88
C ARG A 317 -5.38 2.97 -12.26
N ASN A 318 -6.41 3.50 -11.60
CA ASN A 318 -7.81 3.20 -11.90
C ASN A 318 -8.14 3.58 -13.36
N LEU A 319 -7.67 4.74 -13.80
CA LEU A 319 -7.81 5.22 -15.17
C LEU A 319 -7.13 4.26 -16.16
N PHE A 320 -5.91 3.80 -15.87
CA PHE A 320 -5.23 2.83 -16.70
C PHE A 320 -6.03 1.51 -16.81
N GLU A 321 -6.60 1.01 -15.72
CA GLU A 321 -7.45 -0.19 -15.71
C GLU A 321 -8.74 0.01 -16.54
N GLN A 322 -9.33 1.20 -16.53
CA GLN A 322 -10.48 1.55 -17.37
C GLN A 322 -10.12 1.54 -18.85
N ILE A 323 -9.00 2.13 -19.22
CA ILE A 323 -8.52 2.16 -20.61
C ILE A 323 -8.18 0.73 -21.10
N LEU A 324 -7.57 -0.11 -20.26
CA LEU A 324 -7.35 -1.52 -20.60
C LEU A 324 -8.65 -2.28 -20.84
N THR A 325 -9.68 -1.99 -20.05
CA THR A 325 -11.01 -2.59 -20.25
C THR A 325 -11.61 -2.14 -21.58
N ALA A 326 -11.47 -0.88 -21.96
CA ALA A 326 -11.92 -0.36 -23.24
C ALA A 326 -11.17 -1.01 -24.41
N GLN A 327 -9.84 -1.13 -24.33
CA GLN A 327 -9.03 -1.86 -25.32
C GLN A 327 -9.52 -3.32 -25.47
N ALA A 328 -9.73 -4.04 -24.36
CA ALA A 328 -10.22 -5.40 -24.38
C ALA A 328 -11.58 -5.50 -25.09
N ASN A 329 -12.49 -4.57 -24.84
CA ASN A 329 -13.79 -4.52 -25.49
C ASN A 329 -13.68 -4.21 -27.00
N ARG A 330 -12.73 -3.37 -27.41
CA ARG A 330 -12.45 -3.09 -28.83
C ARG A 330 -11.91 -4.34 -29.52
N LEU A 331 -10.88 -4.96 -28.96
CA LEU A 331 -10.25 -6.15 -29.53
C LEU A 331 -11.21 -7.34 -29.63
N ALA A 332 -12.10 -7.50 -28.65
CA ALA A 332 -13.10 -8.57 -28.66
C ALA A 332 -14.10 -8.48 -29.82
N LYS A 333 -14.27 -7.31 -30.46
CA LYS A 333 -15.12 -7.10 -31.64
C LYS A 333 -14.39 -7.41 -32.95
N MET A 334 -13.06 -7.59 -32.91
CA MET A 334 -12.24 -7.88 -34.12
C MET A 334 -12.21 -9.37 -34.40
N GLU A 335 -12.24 -9.75 -35.68
CA GLU A 335 -12.12 -11.16 -36.11
C GLU A 335 -10.68 -11.71 -35.87
N SER A 336 -9.68 -10.85 -35.93
CA SER A 336 -8.28 -11.17 -35.65
C SER A 336 -7.55 -9.92 -35.19
N PHE A 337 -6.53 -10.07 -34.34
CA PHE A 337 -5.68 -8.98 -33.90
C PHE A 337 -4.21 -9.39 -33.91
N THR A 338 -3.35 -8.46 -34.11
CA THR A 338 -1.89 -8.62 -34.13
C THR A 338 -1.29 -8.44 -32.72
N LYS A 339 -0.01 -8.71 -32.59
CA LYS A 339 0.72 -8.40 -31.35
C LYS A 339 0.72 -6.89 -31.07
N ASP A 340 0.83 -6.07 -32.10
CA ASP A 340 0.85 -4.60 -31.97
C ASP A 340 -0.52 -4.09 -31.49
N ASP A 341 -1.63 -4.67 -31.95
CA ASP A 341 -2.96 -4.34 -31.45
C ASP A 341 -3.10 -4.64 -29.95
N LEU A 342 -2.50 -5.76 -29.46
CA LEU A 342 -2.49 -6.14 -28.06
C LEU A 342 -1.64 -5.20 -27.18
N MET A 343 -0.63 -4.57 -27.76
CA MET A 343 0.30 -3.70 -27.04
C MET A 343 -0.11 -2.23 -27.09
N THR A 344 -0.95 -1.82 -28.06
CA THR A 344 -1.26 -0.41 -28.31
C THR A 344 -2.57 0.00 -27.66
N LEU A 345 -2.50 1.02 -26.81
CA LEU A 345 -3.66 1.77 -26.31
C LEU A 345 -3.92 2.92 -27.29
N THR A 346 -5.08 2.90 -27.92
CA THR A 346 -5.47 3.88 -28.92
C THR A 346 -6.28 5.01 -28.30
N ARG A 347 -6.45 6.09 -29.08
CA ARG A 347 -7.34 7.18 -28.73
C ARG A 347 -8.76 6.71 -28.45
N ASP A 348 -9.30 5.79 -29.26
CA ASP A 348 -10.64 5.24 -29.09
C ASP A 348 -10.80 4.53 -27.74
N ASP A 349 -9.75 3.82 -27.27
CA ASP A 349 -9.76 3.17 -25.95
C ASP A 349 -9.89 4.21 -24.82
N VAL A 350 -9.21 5.36 -24.95
CA VAL A 350 -9.28 6.46 -23.97
C VAL A 350 -10.66 7.11 -23.97
N LEU A 351 -11.19 7.43 -25.17
CA LEU A 351 -12.51 8.05 -25.31
C LEU A 351 -13.63 7.12 -24.77
N HIS A 352 -13.57 5.83 -25.08
CA HIS A 352 -14.51 4.86 -24.52
C HIS A 352 -14.41 4.76 -22.99
N ALA A 353 -13.21 4.80 -22.42
CA ALA A 353 -13.02 4.79 -20.98
C ALA A 353 -13.65 6.04 -20.30
N ARG A 354 -13.63 7.18 -21.00
CA ARG A 354 -14.32 8.43 -20.56
C ARG A 354 -15.85 8.39 -20.73
N GLY A 355 -16.42 7.33 -21.29
CA GLY A 355 -17.85 7.26 -21.64
C GLY A 355 -18.24 8.12 -22.83
N MET A 356 -17.29 8.48 -23.67
CA MET A 356 -17.50 9.21 -24.92
C MET A 356 -17.72 8.20 -26.04
N GLU A 357 -18.87 8.23 -26.71
CA GLU A 357 -19.14 7.36 -27.86
C GLU A 357 -18.40 7.89 -29.11
N ASP A 358 -18.00 6.96 -30.00
CA ASP A 358 -17.17 7.14 -31.20
C ASP A 358 -17.62 8.25 -32.18
N ASN A 359 -18.76 8.87 -31.98
CA ASN A 359 -19.34 9.88 -32.88
C ASN A 359 -19.44 11.30 -32.31
N THR A 360 -18.95 11.52 -31.09
CA THR A 360 -19.03 12.87 -30.51
C THR A 360 -17.78 13.65 -30.90
N THR A 361 -17.91 14.55 -31.87
CA THR A 361 -16.82 15.46 -32.24
C THR A 361 -16.50 16.41 -31.07
N VAL A 362 -15.23 16.83 -30.96
CA VAL A 362 -14.78 17.80 -29.94
C VAL A 362 -15.70 19.05 -29.94
N ALA A 363 -16.20 19.47 -31.11
CA ALA A 363 -17.15 20.56 -31.26
C ALA A 363 -18.51 20.35 -30.56
N GLU A 364 -19.01 19.09 -30.52
CA GLU A 364 -20.25 18.76 -29.83
C GLU A 364 -20.08 18.69 -28.31
N LEU A 365 -18.87 18.34 -27.85
CA LEU A 365 -18.51 18.36 -26.43
C LEU A 365 -18.35 19.78 -25.91
N GLU A 366 -17.70 20.64 -26.70
CA GLU A 366 -17.58 22.07 -26.41
C GLU A 366 -18.96 22.76 -26.40
N ALA A 367 -19.87 22.37 -27.31
CA ALA A 367 -21.23 22.86 -27.32
C ALA A 367 -22.03 22.43 -26.09
N LYS A 368 -21.93 21.15 -25.67
CA LYS A 368 -22.59 20.65 -24.42
C LYS A 368 -21.98 21.24 -23.14
N ALA A 369 -20.68 21.55 -23.14
CA ALA A 369 -20.02 22.23 -22.03
C ALA A 369 -20.41 23.71 -21.94
N ALA A 370 -20.68 24.35 -23.08
CA ALA A 370 -21.17 25.73 -23.12
C ALA A 370 -22.64 25.81 -22.63
N GLU A 371 -23.51 24.89 -23.03
CA GLU A 371 -24.91 24.82 -22.57
C GLU A 371 -25.05 24.60 -21.05
N LYS A 372 -24.13 23.82 -20.42
CA LYS A 372 -24.12 23.62 -18.97
C LYS A 372 -23.63 24.81 -18.15
N LYS A 373 -23.05 25.83 -18.79
CA LYS A 373 -22.59 27.04 -18.09
C LYS A 373 -23.67 28.14 -18.07
N ASP A 374 -24.74 27.98 -18.85
CA ASP A 374 -25.85 28.95 -18.94
C ASP A 374 -27.10 28.51 -18.16
N GLU A 375 -27.08 27.34 -17.50
CA GLU A 375 -28.04 26.91 -16.49
C GLU A 375 -27.48 27.11 -15.06
#